data_53354a293ee4c7fde536f94880aefb3d
#
_entry.id   53354a293ee4c7fde536f94880aefb3d
#
_cell.length_a   1.000
_cell.length_b   1.000
_cell.length_c   1.000
_cell.angle_alpha   90.00
_cell.angle_beta   90.00
_cell.angle_gamma   90.00
#
_symmetry.space_group_name_H-M   'P 1'
#
loop_
_entity.id
_entity.type
_entity.pdbx_description
1 polymer ?
#
loop_
_entity_poly.entity_id
_entity_poly.type
_entity_poly.pdbx_seq_one_letter_code
_entity_poly.pdbx_strand_id
1 'polypeptide(L)'
;TVTTWDAAINKIADKFQSCIDQYGRDSIAFYVSGQLLTEDYYVVNKFVKGYLGTANIDTNSRLCMSSAVAGHKRSFGEDIVPASYEDFEHADMVVLVGSNTAWCHPVLYQRIMQAKSHNPDMFVVVIDPRFTSTCEQADLHLPILPGQDVALFNGLFQYLYQNGHADQAFVDAYTEGLQEVLASSQQETDIAYVVKRSGISLDKLQQFFEKLAQTEKVITLFSMGVNQSSQGVNKANSIINCHLLTGKIGKLGAAPFSMTGQPNAMGGREVGGLANMLAAHMDLDNPLHQEVVQTFWGSPFIATQAGLKAVDLFRAVEAGKIKAIWIMATNPV
;
A
#
# COMPACT_ATOMS: atom_id res chain seq x y z
N THR A 1 31.17 22.06 12.77
CA THR A 1 31.84 23.25 12.18
C THR A 1 30.78 23.99 11.37
N VAL A 2 30.61 25.29 11.61
CA VAL A 2 29.75 26.16 10.79
C VAL A 2 30.39 26.29 9.40
N THR A 3 29.58 26.16 8.33
CA THR A 3 30.04 26.29 6.94
C THR A 3 28.93 26.96 6.11
N THR A 4 29.27 27.44 4.91
CA THR A 4 28.27 27.95 3.94
C THR A 4 27.63 26.81 3.16
N TRP A 5 26.47 27.06 2.60
CA TRP A 5 25.79 26.10 1.72
C TRP A 5 26.64 25.70 0.52
N ASP A 6 27.26 26.67 -0.16
CA ASP A 6 28.12 26.41 -1.31
C ASP A 6 29.31 25.50 -0.97
N ALA A 7 29.97 25.77 0.15
CA ALA A 7 31.10 24.94 0.60
C ALA A 7 30.63 23.51 0.97
N ALA A 8 29.44 23.35 1.56
CA ALA A 8 28.88 22.06 1.89
C ALA A 8 28.51 21.28 0.63
N ILE A 9 27.81 21.92 -0.30
CA ILE A 9 27.36 21.29 -1.55
C ILE A 9 28.56 20.88 -2.41
N ASN A 10 29.57 21.76 -2.58
CA ASN A 10 30.77 21.45 -3.33
C ASN A 10 31.50 20.24 -2.72
N LYS A 11 31.64 20.21 -1.39
CA LYS A 11 32.28 19.07 -0.72
C LYS A 11 31.52 17.76 -0.93
N ILE A 12 30.19 17.78 -0.94
CA ILE A 12 29.34 16.61 -1.21
C ILE A 12 29.54 16.17 -2.66
N ALA A 13 29.47 17.11 -3.61
CA ALA A 13 29.66 16.85 -5.04
C ALA A 13 31.02 16.22 -5.32
N ASP A 14 32.12 16.79 -4.78
CA ASP A 14 33.46 16.25 -4.94
C ASP A 14 33.57 14.83 -4.37
N LYS A 15 32.93 14.56 -3.24
CA LYS A 15 32.94 13.22 -2.63
C LYS A 15 32.13 12.22 -3.43
N PHE A 16 30.98 12.61 -3.92
CA PHE A 16 30.16 11.75 -4.80
C PHE A 16 30.90 11.44 -6.09
N GLN A 17 31.48 12.45 -6.75
CA GLN A 17 32.28 12.27 -7.95
C GLN A 17 33.46 11.33 -7.70
N SER A 18 34.21 11.53 -6.63
CA SER A 18 35.33 10.66 -6.25
C SER A 18 34.91 9.21 -6.01
N CYS A 19 33.74 8.98 -5.39
CA CYS A 19 33.21 7.63 -5.21
C CYS A 19 32.82 7.00 -6.56
N ILE A 20 32.19 7.77 -7.44
CA ILE A 20 31.80 7.30 -8.78
C ILE A 20 33.03 6.93 -9.62
N ASP A 21 34.06 7.78 -9.61
CA ASP A 21 35.28 7.55 -10.38
C ASP A 21 36.04 6.31 -9.90
N GLN A 22 36.02 6.06 -8.60
CA GLN A 22 36.78 4.96 -8.01
C GLN A 22 36.01 3.63 -7.97
N TYR A 23 34.68 3.67 -7.76
CA TYR A 23 33.87 2.48 -7.47
C TYR A 23 32.67 2.30 -8.40
N GLY A 24 32.45 3.22 -9.33
CA GLY A 24 31.30 3.22 -10.24
C GLY A 24 30.04 3.87 -9.65
N ARG A 25 29.04 4.08 -10.51
CA ARG A 25 27.81 4.82 -10.18
C ARG A 25 26.98 4.16 -9.08
N ASP A 26 26.96 2.83 -9.04
CA ASP A 26 26.19 2.06 -8.04
C ASP A 26 26.80 2.09 -6.64
N SER A 27 27.95 2.78 -6.46
CA SER A 27 28.52 3.05 -5.13
C SER A 27 27.82 4.18 -4.35
N ILE A 28 26.93 4.91 -5.02
CA ILE A 28 26.12 5.98 -4.42
C ILE A 28 24.69 5.50 -4.20
N ALA A 29 24.09 5.91 -3.10
CA ALA A 29 22.71 5.59 -2.80
C ALA A 29 21.95 6.78 -2.19
N PHE A 30 20.63 6.77 -2.36
CA PHE A 30 19.70 7.72 -1.75
C PHE A 30 18.62 6.96 -0.98
N TYR A 31 18.36 7.39 0.25
CA TYR A 31 17.24 6.88 1.04
C TYR A 31 16.31 8.04 1.37
N VAL A 32 15.19 8.08 0.67
CA VAL A 32 14.20 9.15 0.76
C VAL A 32 13.03 8.74 1.67
N SER A 33 12.00 9.55 1.76
CA SER A 33 10.93 9.37 2.74
C SER A 33 9.57 9.63 2.14
N GLY A 34 8.56 8.87 2.56
CA GLY A 34 7.15 9.08 2.25
C GLY A 34 6.55 10.40 2.77
N GLN A 35 7.35 11.23 3.42
CA GLN A 35 7.00 12.57 3.91
C GLN A 35 7.46 13.70 3.00
N LEU A 36 8.18 13.41 1.93
CA LEU A 36 8.61 14.42 0.95
C LEU A 36 7.44 14.92 0.11
N LEU A 37 7.52 16.16 -0.38
CA LEU A 37 6.63 16.66 -1.42
C LEU A 37 6.86 15.87 -2.73
N THR A 38 5.87 15.85 -3.60
CA THR A 38 5.98 15.15 -4.89
C THR A 38 7.10 15.74 -5.74
N GLU A 39 7.29 17.06 -5.69
CA GLU A 39 8.36 17.80 -6.36
C GLU A 39 9.75 17.40 -5.86
N ASP A 40 9.90 17.19 -4.54
CA ASP A 40 11.18 16.72 -3.96
C ASP A 40 11.53 15.33 -4.45
N TYR A 41 10.53 14.43 -4.46
CA TYR A 41 10.69 13.09 -5.03
C TYR A 41 11.08 13.15 -6.52
N TYR A 42 10.37 13.98 -7.28
CA TYR A 42 10.62 14.13 -8.70
C TYR A 42 12.06 14.58 -8.97
N VAL A 43 12.50 15.63 -8.28
CA VAL A 43 13.86 16.19 -8.46
C VAL A 43 14.91 15.16 -8.09
N VAL A 44 14.80 14.51 -6.92
CA VAL A 44 15.80 13.55 -6.48
C VAL A 44 15.80 12.29 -7.34
N ASN A 45 14.64 11.80 -7.77
CA ASN A 45 14.53 10.63 -8.63
C ASN A 45 15.14 10.89 -10.01
N LYS A 46 14.81 12.04 -10.63
CA LYS A 46 15.44 12.51 -11.87
C LYS A 46 16.95 12.63 -11.73
N PHE A 47 17.43 13.22 -10.64
CA PHE A 47 18.86 13.38 -10.38
C PHE A 47 19.57 12.03 -10.28
N VAL A 48 19.02 11.11 -9.47
CA VAL A 48 19.68 9.80 -9.23
C VAL A 48 19.64 8.92 -10.48
N LYS A 49 18.50 8.75 -11.12
CA LYS A 49 18.35 7.84 -12.26
C LYS A 49 18.79 8.45 -13.58
N GLY A 50 18.61 9.76 -13.74
CA GLY A 50 18.89 10.44 -15.00
C GLY A 50 20.26 11.11 -15.08
N TYR A 51 20.84 11.55 -13.96
CA TYR A 51 22.12 12.26 -13.95
C TYR A 51 23.23 11.45 -13.29
N LEU A 52 22.99 10.79 -12.17
CA LEU A 52 23.95 9.85 -11.61
C LEU A 52 23.95 8.51 -12.36
N GLY A 53 22.81 8.11 -12.95
CA GLY A 53 22.70 6.89 -13.75
C GLY A 53 22.68 5.61 -12.92
N THR A 54 22.21 5.68 -11.68
CA THR A 54 21.98 4.53 -10.81
C THR A 54 20.52 4.50 -10.35
N ALA A 55 19.98 3.32 -10.03
CA ALA A 55 18.66 3.17 -9.41
C ALA A 55 18.73 2.90 -7.90
N ASN A 56 19.87 3.12 -7.25
CA ASN A 56 20.01 2.98 -5.81
C ASN A 56 19.33 4.15 -5.07
N ILE A 57 18.03 4.26 -5.25
CA ILE A 57 17.14 5.18 -4.54
C ILE A 57 15.92 4.41 -4.04
N ASP A 58 15.72 4.37 -2.73
CA ASP A 58 14.55 3.73 -2.14
C ASP A 58 14.04 4.54 -0.94
N THR A 59 12.94 4.14 -0.36
CA THR A 59 12.20 4.94 0.63
C THR A 59 11.71 4.06 1.78
N ASN A 60 11.42 4.68 2.94
CA ASN A 60 10.75 4.01 4.05
C ASN A 60 9.34 3.51 3.69
N SER A 61 8.70 4.06 2.65
CA SER A 61 7.43 3.56 2.11
C SER A 61 7.53 2.12 1.60
N ARG A 62 8.73 1.67 1.21
CA ARG A 62 9.00 0.27 0.86
C ARG A 62 8.60 -0.70 1.99
N LEU A 63 8.88 -0.34 3.23
CA LEU A 63 8.62 -1.15 4.42
C LEU A 63 7.23 -0.89 5.02
N CYS A 64 6.51 0.11 4.51
CA CYS A 64 5.21 0.54 4.99
C CYS A 64 4.08 -0.18 4.22
N MET A 65 4.08 -0.10 2.88
CA MET A 65 2.92 -0.46 2.07
C MET A 65 3.22 -1.23 0.78
N SER A 66 4.41 -1.75 0.60
CA SER A 66 4.76 -2.53 -0.61
C SER A 66 3.83 -3.73 -0.83
N SER A 67 3.27 -4.29 0.23
CA SER A 67 2.28 -5.37 0.12
C SER A 67 1.01 -4.92 -0.58
N ALA A 68 0.52 -3.71 -0.28
CA ALA A 68 -0.64 -3.13 -0.99
C ALA A 68 -0.30 -2.89 -2.46
N VAL A 69 0.86 -2.29 -2.76
CA VAL A 69 1.34 -2.09 -4.15
C VAL A 69 1.35 -3.41 -4.93
N ALA A 70 1.95 -4.46 -4.36
CA ALA A 70 2.01 -5.77 -4.99
C ALA A 70 0.62 -6.42 -5.11
N GLY A 71 -0.24 -6.20 -4.11
CA GLY A 71 -1.62 -6.67 -4.11
C GLY A 71 -2.47 -6.02 -5.20
N HIS A 72 -2.37 -4.68 -5.35
CA HIS A 72 -3.05 -3.94 -6.41
C HIS A 72 -2.57 -4.39 -7.80
N LYS A 73 -1.26 -4.46 -8.03
CA LYS A 73 -0.70 -4.95 -9.30
C LYS A 73 -1.18 -6.37 -9.64
N ARG A 74 -1.25 -7.26 -8.65
CA ARG A 74 -1.76 -8.63 -8.85
C ARG A 74 -3.25 -8.66 -9.19
N SER A 75 -4.07 -7.80 -8.55
CA SER A 75 -5.52 -7.81 -8.71
C SER A 75 -6.00 -6.93 -9.87
N PHE A 76 -5.34 -5.79 -10.13
CA PHE A 76 -5.79 -4.76 -11.07
C PHE A 76 -4.85 -4.57 -12.27
N GLY A 77 -3.67 -5.19 -12.26
CA GLY A 77 -2.61 -4.94 -13.25
C GLY A 77 -1.79 -3.69 -12.95
N GLU A 78 -2.30 -2.78 -12.13
CA GLU A 78 -1.68 -1.50 -11.79
C GLU A 78 -1.67 -1.24 -10.28
N ASP A 79 -0.79 -0.31 -9.85
CA ASP A 79 -0.75 0.18 -8.48
C ASP A 79 -1.68 1.38 -8.33
N ILE A 80 -2.95 1.11 -8.10
CA ILE A 80 -4.01 2.11 -7.95
C ILE A 80 -4.79 1.89 -6.66
N VAL A 81 -5.35 2.97 -6.09
CA VAL A 81 -6.37 2.92 -5.05
C VAL A 81 -7.71 3.29 -5.70
N PRO A 82 -8.68 2.36 -5.78
CA PRO A 82 -9.88 2.53 -6.59
C PRO A 82 -10.97 3.40 -5.94
N ALA A 83 -10.61 4.28 -5.02
CA ALA A 83 -11.53 5.21 -4.36
C ALA A 83 -10.79 6.48 -3.90
N SER A 84 -11.55 7.51 -3.55
CA SER A 84 -11.08 8.78 -2.99
C SER A 84 -11.47 8.95 -1.51
N TYR A 85 -11.03 10.03 -0.88
CA TYR A 85 -11.42 10.33 0.51
C TYR A 85 -12.90 10.71 0.62
N GLU A 86 -13.49 11.27 -0.43
CA GLU A 86 -14.91 11.64 -0.49
C GLU A 86 -15.82 10.42 -0.41
N ASP A 87 -15.35 9.26 -0.89
CA ASP A 87 -16.13 8.01 -0.86
C ASP A 87 -16.53 7.58 0.55
N PHE A 88 -15.72 7.93 1.57
CA PHE A 88 -16.06 7.64 2.97
C PHE A 88 -17.34 8.36 3.45
N GLU A 89 -17.66 9.50 2.86
CA GLU A 89 -18.85 10.29 3.20
C GLU A 89 -20.13 9.71 2.54
N HIS A 90 -19.95 8.85 1.54
CA HIS A 90 -21.03 8.23 0.79
C HIS A 90 -21.22 6.73 1.09
N ALA A 91 -20.35 6.17 1.95
CA ALA A 91 -20.42 4.78 2.32
C ALA A 91 -21.55 4.53 3.35
N ASP A 92 -22.23 3.40 3.23
CA ASP A 92 -23.18 2.90 4.22
C ASP A 92 -22.48 1.95 5.22
N MET A 93 -21.31 1.45 4.88
CA MET A 93 -20.46 0.66 5.77
C MET A 93 -18.98 0.99 5.57
N VAL A 94 -18.28 1.19 6.67
CA VAL A 94 -16.82 1.37 6.68
C VAL A 94 -16.19 0.29 7.54
N VAL A 95 -15.27 -0.49 6.94
CA VAL A 95 -14.51 -1.55 7.62
C VAL A 95 -13.06 -1.10 7.74
N LEU A 96 -12.55 -0.95 8.97
CA LEU A 96 -11.18 -0.52 9.27
C LEU A 96 -10.35 -1.73 9.69
N VAL A 97 -9.41 -2.16 8.83
CA VAL A 97 -8.65 -3.41 8.99
C VAL A 97 -7.19 -3.11 9.32
N GLY A 98 -6.74 -3.52 10.50
CA GLY A 98 -5.37 -3.32 10.94
C GLY A 98 -4.93 -1.85 10.84
N SER A 99 -5.85 -0.95 11.22
CA SER A 99 -5.69 0.49 11.14
C SER A 99 -6.17 1.17 12.42
N ASN A 100 -5.24 1.74 13.18
CA ASN A 100 -5.60 2.63 14.30
C ASN A 100 -5.84 4.05 13.77
N THR A 101 -6.90 4.18 12.96
CA THR A 101 -7.21 5.38 12.17
C THR A 101 -7.38 6.63 13.04
N ALA A 102 -7.95 6.51 14.22
CA ALA A 102 -8.12 7.61 15.17
C ALA A 102 -6.78 8.26 15.55
N TRP A 103 -5.68 7.49 15.56
CA TRP A 103 -4.35 7.98 15.93
C TRP A 103 -3.48 8.27 14.70
N CYS A 104 -3.51 7.38 13.70
CA CYS A 104 -2.61 7.47 12.54
C CYS A 104 -3.12 8.43 11.46
N HIS A 105 -4.46 8.60 11.36
CA HIS A 105 -5.12 9.46 10.37
C HIS A 105 -6.29 10.21 11.01
N PRO A 106 -6.04 11.07 12.01
CA PRO A 106 -7.10 11.65 12.85
C PRO A 106 -8.10 12.49 12.04
N VAL A 107 -7.64 13.22 11.02
CA VAL A 107 -8.54 14.04 10.18
C VAL A 107 -9.48 13.15 9.36
N LEU A 108 -8.98 12.06 8.77
CA LEU A 108 -9.83 11.12 8.04
C LEU A 108 -10.80 10.40 8.98
N TYR A 109 -10.34 10.00 10.17
CA TYR A 109 -11.21 9.40 11.17
C TYR A 109 -12.34 10.34 11.59
N GLN A 110 -12.05 11.64 11.77
CA GLN A 110 -13.06 12.67 12.04
C GLN A 110 -14.06 12.79 10.89
N ARG A 111 -13.62 12.74 9.61
CA ARG A 111 -14.53 12.76 8.45
C ARG A 111 -15.46 11.55 8.46
N ILE A 112 -14.94 10.34 8.72
CA ILE A 112 -15.76 9.12 8.83
C ILE A 112 -16.79 9.26 9.96
N MET A 113 -16.37 9.73 11.14
CA MET A 113 -17.29 9.92 12.27
C MET A 113 -18.31 11.03 12.03
N GLN A 114 -17.93 12.09 11.31
CA GLN A 114 -18.86 13.13 10.89
C GLN A 114 -19.89 12.61 9.89
N ALA A 115 -19.46 11.81 8.90
CA ALA A 115 -20.36 11.15 7.97
C ALA A 115 -21.36 10.24 8.72
N LYS A 116 -20.86 9.43 9.68
CA LYS A 116 -21.71 8.61 10.56
C LYS A 116 -22.70 9.46 11.36
N SER A 117 -22.32 10.64 11.83
CA SER A 117 -23.25 11.53 12.57
C SER A 117 -24.38 12.08 11.70
N HIS A 118 -24.13 12.25 10.39
CA HIS A 118 -25.14 12.66 9.41
C HIS A 118 -25.97 11.48 8.86
N ASN A 119 -25.39 10.27 8.85
CA ASN A 119 -26.05 9.03 8.49
C ASN A 119 -25.88 8.02 9.65
N PRO A 120 -26.76 8.05 10.68
CA PRO A 120 -26.66 7.17 11.85
C PRO A 120 -26.74 5.67 11.49
N ASP A 121 -27.29 5.31 10.35
CA ASP A 121 -27.37 3.93 9.85
C ASP A 121 -26.05 3.43 9.26
N MET A 122 -25.08 4.32 9.03
CA MET A 122 -23.72 3.94 8.61
C MET A 122 -23.12 3.00 9.65
N PHE A 123 -22.67 1.82 9.19
CA PHE A 123 -22.13 0.80 10.09
C PHE A 123 -20.60 0.79 10.04
N VAL A 124 -19.96 1.00 11.18
CA VAL A 124 -18.49 1.04 11.28
C VAL A 124 -17.98 -0.21 11.97
N VAL A 125 -17.11 -0.95 11.29
CA VAL A 125 -16.45 -2.16 11.79
C VAL A 125 -14.96 -1.92 11.96
N VAL A 126 -14.39 -2.36 13.08
CA VAL A 126 -12.95 -2.36 13.29
C VAL A 126 -12.46 -3.80 13.45
N ILE A 127 -11.50 -4.19 12.62
CA ILE A 127 -10.83 -5.49 12.68
C ILE A 127 -9.39 -5.25 13.14
N ASP A 128 -9.15 -5.46 14.42
CA ASP A 128 -7.84 -5.23 15.05
C ASP A 128 -7.69 -6.16 16.27
N PRO A 129 -6.52 -6.75 16.50
CA PRO A 129 -6.26 -7.56 17.69
C PRO A 129 -6.54 -6.82 19.01
N ARG A 130 -6.37 -5.50 19.01
CA ARG A 130 -6.53 -4.65 20.20
C ARG A 130 -7.79 -3.81 20.10
N PHE A 131 -8.42 -3.57 21.24
CA PHE A 131 -9.41 -2.51 21.37
C PHE A 131 -8.68 -1.16 21.47
N THR A 132 -8.64 -0.42 20.37
CA THR A 132 -7.97 0.88 20.27
C THR A 132 -8.99 2.03 20.31
N SER A 133 -8.52 3.28 20.37
CA SER A 133 -9.41 4.46 20.30
C SER A 133 -10.27 4.48 19.02
N THR A 134 -9.84 3.82 17.96
CA THR A 134 -10.65 3.66 16.75
C THR A 134 -11.91 2.81 16.99
N CYS A 135 -11.87 1.90 17.96
CA CYS A 135 -13.00 1.03 18.31
C CYS A 135 -14.08 1.73 19.15
N GLU A 136 -13.77 2.86 19.80
CA GLU A 136 -14.66 3.49 20.78
C GLU A 136 -16.00 3.96 20.18
N GLN A 137 -15.99 4.32 18.88
CA GLN A 137 -17.18 4.78 18.15
C GLN A 137 -17.62 3.79 17.05
N ALA A 138 -17.02 2.60 17.01
CA ALA A 138 -17.40 1.55 16.07
C ALA A 138 -18.63 0.78 16.55
N ASP A 139 -19.45 0.32 15.61
CA ASP A 139 -20.62 -0.52 15.90
C ASP A 139 -20.20 -1.97 16.19
N LEU A 140 -19.09 -2.41 15.60
CA LEU A 140 -18.57 -3.77 15.79
C LEU A 140 -17.04 -3.78 15.84
N HIS A 141 -16.49 -4.38 16.89
CA HIS A 141 -15.08 -4.71 17.00
C HIS A 141 -14.87 -6.22 16.87
N LEU A 142 -14.03 -6.61 15.91
CA LEU A 142 -13.61 -7.99 15.66
C LEU A 142 -12.16 -8.16 16.14
N PRO A 143 -11.94 -8.73 17.35
CA PRO A 143 -10.60 -8.92 17.91
C PRO A 143 -9.90 -10.12 17.27
N ILE A 144 -9.42 -9.93 16.05
CA ILE A 144 -8.78 -10.98 15.25
C ILE A 144 -7.45 -11.41 15.84
N LEU A 145 -7.13 -12.70 15.79
CA LEU A 145 -5.78 -13.17 16.08
C LEU A 145 -4.79 -12.64 15.03
N PRO A 146 -3.61 -12.16 15.44
CA PRO A 146 -2.62 -11.63 14.50
C PRO A 146 -2.29 -12.60 13.36
N GLY A 147 -2.30 -12.07 12.12
CA GLY A 147 -1.96 -12.85 10.94
C GLY A 147 -3.09 -13.67 10.33
N GLN A 148 -4.31 -13.64 10.87
CA GLN A 148 -5.43 -14.46 10.40
C GLN A 148 -6.39 -13.73 9.45
N ASP A 149 -6.01 -12.58 8.93
CA ASP A 149 -6.82 -11.77 8.00
C ASP A 149 -7.22 -12.56 6.75
N VAL A 150 -6.31 -13.37 6.18
CA VAL A 150 -6.60 -14.19 4.99
C VAL A 150 -7.73 -15.19 5.29
N ALA A 151 -7.69 -15.88 6.44
CA ALA A 151 -8.74 -16.83 6.80
C ALA A 151 -10.09 -16.12 7.00
N LEU A 152 -10.10 -14.92 7.60
CA LEU A 152 -11.31 -14.12 7.79
C LEU A 152 -11.93 -13.71 6.45
N PHE A 153 -11.14 -13.10 5.55
CA PHE A 153 -11.66 -12.59 4.28
C PHE A 153 -11.93 -13.69 3.27
N ASN A 154 -11.19 -14.81 3.29
CA ASN A 154 -11.56 -15.98 2.52
C ASN A 154 -12.87 -16.59 3.01
N GLY A 155 -13.08 -16.63 4.33
CA GLY A 155 -14.37 -17.06 4.91
C GLY A 155 -15.52 -16.15 4.48
N LEU A 156 -15.31 -14.83 4.50
CA LEU A 156 -16.28 -13.86 3.98
C LEU A 156 -16.55 -14.10 2.47
N PHE A 157 -15.50 -14.29 1.67
CA PHE A 157 -15.60 -14.57 0.24
C PHE A 157 -16.47 -15.80 -0.04
N GLN A 158 -16.18 -16.91 0.67
CA GLN A 158 -16.96 -18.15 0.55
C GLN A 158 -18.43 -17.96 0.99
N TYR A 159 -18.63 -17.25 2.10
CA TYR A 159 -19.97 -16.92 2.58
C TYR A 159 -20.77 -16.12 1.53
N LEU A 160 -20.18 -15.08 0.96
CA LEU A 160 -20.81 -14.25 -0.07
C LEU A 160 -21.17 -15.08 -1.31
N TYR A 161 -20.27 -15.94 -1.77
CA TYR A 161 -20.51 -16.78 -2.93
C TYR A 161 -21.63 -17.81 -2.67
N GLN A 162 -21.56 -18.54 -1.56
CA GLN A 162 -22.52 -19.62 -1.24
C GLN A 162 -23.94 -19.11 -0.98
N ASN A 163 -24.08 -17.89 -0.50
CA ASN A 163 -25.37 -17.28 -0.21
C ASN A 163 -25.92 -16.39 -1.34
N GLY A 164 -25.31 -16.45 -2.53
CA GLY A 164 -25.83 -15.77 -3.71
C GLY A 164 -25.61 -14.26 -3.73
N HIS A 165 -24.62 -13.75 -2.99
CA HIS A 165 -24.26 -12.32 -2.98
C HIS A 165 -23.19 -11.94 -4.02
N ALA A 166 -22.80 -12.87 -4.90
CA ALA A 166 -21.92 -12.58 -6.03
C ALA A 166 -22.66 -11.72 -7.08
N ASP A 167 -22.03 -10.64 -7.53
CA ASP A 167 -22.46 -9.92 -8.73
C ASP A 167 -21.93 -10.66 -9.96
N GLN A 168 -22.65 -11.68 -10.40
CA GLN A 168 -22.20 -12.54 -11.49
C GLN A 168 -21.96 -11.78 -12.79
N ALA A 169 -22.75 -10.76 -13.07
CA ALA A 169 -22.59 -9.95 -14.27
C ALA A 169 -21.27 -9.16 -14.24
N PHE A 170 -20.90 -8.61 -13.06
CA PHE A 170 -19.62 -7.94 -12.88
C PHE A 170 -18.47 -8.94 -12.95
N VAL A 171 -18.59 -10.08 -12.28
CA VAL A 171 -17.56 -11.13 -12.27
C VAL A 171 -17.25 -11.61 -13.68
N ASP A 172 -18.26 -11.94 -14.46
CA ASP A 172 -18.09 -12.44 -15.83
C ASP A 172 -17.52 -11.38 -16.80
N ALA A 173 -17.84 -10.11 -16.58
CA ALA A 173 -17.41 -9.03 -17.46
C ALA A 173 -16.01 -8.49 -17.15
N TYR A 174 -15.59 -8.49 -15.87
CA TYR A 174 -14.42 -7.72 -15.41
C TYR A 174 -13.41 -8.53 -14.60
N THR A 175 -13.64 -9.81 -14.33
CA THR A 175 -12.72 -10.61 -13.52
C THR A 175 -12.37 -11.93 -14.19
N GLU A 176 -11.26 -12.53 -13.72
CA GLU A 176 -10.85 -13.89 -14.05
C GLU A 176 -10.39 -14.61 -12.77
N GLY A 177 -10.27 -15.94 -12.81
CA GLY A 177 -9.72 -16.71 -11.70
C GLY A 177 -10.71 -17.01 -10.56
N LEU A 178 -12.03 -16.84 -10.74
CA LEU A 178 -13.02 -17.14 -9.70
C LEU A 178 -12.90 -18.59 -9.18
N GLN A 179 -12.75 -19.56 -10.08
CA GLN A 179 -12.70 -20.98 -9.70
C GLN A 179 -11.43 -21.31 -8.90
N GLU A 180 -10.33 -20.68 -9.23
CA GLU A 180 -9.05 -20.83 -8.53
C GLU A 180 -9.14 -20.26 -7.10
N VAL A 181 -9.80 -19.12 -6.92
CA VAL A 181 -10.01 -18.54 -5.58
C VAL A 181 -10.94 -19.42 -4.76
N LEU A 182 -12.04 -19.90 -5.32
CA LEU A 182 -12.96 -20.83 -4.65
C LEU A 182 -12.24 -22.11 -4.21
N ALA A 183 -11.41 -22.69 -5.07
CA ALA A 183 -10.64 -23.89 -4.74
C ALA A 183 -9.59 -23.65 -3.67
N SER A 184 -8.86 -22.53 -3.76
CA SER A 184 -7.81 -22.17 -2.79
C SER A 184 -8.33 -21.79 -1.40
N SER A 185 -9.59 -21.37 -1.31
CA SER A 185 -10.26 -20.99 -0.06
C SER A 185 -11.31 -22.01 0.41
N GLN A 186 -11.22 -23.24 -0.08
CA GLN A 186 -12.23 -24.28 0.23
C GLN A 186 -12.33 -24.63 1.72
N GLN A 187 -11.26 -24.53 2.49
CA GLN A 187 -11.30 -24.79 3.94
C GLN A 187 -12.12 -23.74 4.69
N GLU A 188 -12.16 -22.52 4.20
CA GLU A 188 -12.90 -21.40 4.78
C GLU A 188 -14.41 -21.43 4.47
N THR A 189 -14.90 -22.43 3.73
CA THR A 189 -16.34 -22.70 3.61
C THR A 189 -16.96 -23.14 4.92
N ASP A 190 -16.18 -23.73 5.80
CA ASP A 190 -16.60 -24.07 7.17
C ASP A 190 -16.39 -22.87 8.10
N ILE A 191 -17.48 -22.27 8.55
CA ILE A 191 -17.42 -21.12 9.48
C ILE A 191 -16.76 -21.50 10.80
N ALA A 192 -16.84 -22.77 11.25
CA ALA A 192 -16.17 -23.21 12.46
C ALA A 192 -14.63 -23.17 12.29
N TYR A 193 -14.15 -23.47 11.09
CA TYR A 193 -12.72 -23.29 10.76
C TYR A 193 -12.32 -21.80 10.83
N VAL A 194 -13.14 -20.89 10.28
CA VAL A 194 -12.88 -19.45 10.33
C VAL A 194 -12.88 -18.94 11.78
N VAL A 195 -13.85 -19.35 12.61
CA VAL A 195 -13.90 -19.05 14.06
C VAL A 195 -12.59 -19.48 14.74
N LYS A 196 -12.19 -20.74 14.53
CA LYS A 196 -10.98 -21.29 15.13
C LYS A 196 -9.72 -20.55 14.69
N ARG A 197 -9.64 -20.20 13.40
CA ARG A 197 -8.46 -19.53 12.84
C ARG A 197 -8.39 -18.07 13.26
N SER A 198 -9.48 -17.35 13.12
CA SER A 198 -9.53 -15.91 13.41
C SER A 198 -9.56 -15.58 14.91
N GLY A 199 -10.05 -16.51 15.74
CA GLY A 199 -10.31 -16.28 17.16
C GLY A 199 -11.53 -15.40 17.45
N ILE A 200 -12.29 -15.03 16.41
CA ILE A 200 -13.50 -14.22 16.52
C ILE A 200 -14.68 -15.15 16.83
N SER A 201 -15.58 -14.73 17.74
CA SER A 201 -16.77 -15.50 18.06
C SER A 201 -17.70 -15.64 16.86
N LEU A 202 -18.45 -16.75 16.81
CA LEU A 202 -19.39 -17.05 15.72
C LEU A 202 -20.39 -15.91 15.50
N ASP A 203 -21.00 -15.42 16.59
CA ASP A 203 -22.01 -14.36 16.51
C ASP A 203 -21.48 -13.08 15.86
N LYS A 204 -20.26 -12.67 16.20
CA LYS A 204 -19.60 -11.50 15.59
C LYS A 204 -19.25 -11.73 14.13
N LEU A 205 -18.80 -12.94 13.77
CA LEU A 205 -18.51 -13.28 12.37
C LEU A 205 -19.80 -13.26 11.54
N GLN A 206 -20.86 -13.85 12.01
CA GLN A 206 -22.16 -13.86 11.34
C GLN A 206 -22.68 -12.43 11.15
N GLN A 207 -22.67 -11.62 12.23
CA GLN A 207 -23.09 -10.22 12.16
C GLN A 207 -22.29 -9.44 11.10
N PHE A 208 -20.98 -9.63 11.05
CA PHE A 208 -20.12 -8.96 10.07
C PHE A 208 -20.41 -9.41 8.65
N PHE A 209 -20.48 -10.72 8.41
CA PHE A 209 -20.70 -11.31 7.08
C PHE A 209 -22.07 -10.91 6.53
N GLU A 210 -23.13 -11.04 7.32
CA GLU A 210 -24.49 -10.65 6.95
C GLU A 210 -24.59 -9.16 6.65
N LYS A 211 -24.03 -8.31 7.53
CA LYS A 211 -24.08 -6.86 7.33
C LYS A 211 -23.35 -6.43 6.07
N LEU A 212 -22.15 -6.98 5.80
CA LEU A 212 -21.41 -6.67 4.58
C LEU A 212 -22.14 -7.17 3.32
N ALA A 213 -22.72 -8.36 3.38
CA ALA A 213 -23.48 -8.93 2.27
C ALA A 213 -24.67 -8.05 1.86
N GLN A 214 -25.39 -7.52 2.84
CA GLN A 214 -26.62 -6.71 2.65
C GLN A 214 -26.34 -5.24 2.32
N THR A 215 -25.12 -4.74 2.54
CA THR A 215 -24.76 -3.33 2.30
C THR A 215 -24.17 -3.16 0.92
N GLU A 216 -24.68 -2.23 0.11
CA GLU A 216 -24.14 -1.97 -1.23
C GLU A 216 -22.87 -1.12 -1.21
N LYS A 217 -22.88 -0.03 -0.43
CA LYS A 217 -21.77 0.93 -0.37
C LYS A 217 -20.86 0.59 0.80
N VAL A 218 -19.85 -0.23 0.52
CA VAL A 218 -18.88 -0.70 1.51
C VAL A 218 -17.49 -0.23 1.14
N ILE A 219 -16.84 0.49 2.05
CA ILE A 219 -15.40 0.75 1.97
C ILE A 219 -14.67 -0.11 2.98
N THR A 220 -13.70 -0.89 2.50
CA THR A 220 -12.79 -1.62 3.37
C THR A 220 -11.42 -0.96 3.35
N LEU A 221 -11.15 -0.12 4.33
CA LEU A 221 -9.87 0.52 4.55
C LEU A 221 -8.92 -0.42 5.27
N PHE A 222 -7.74 -0.65 4.71
CA PHE A 222 -6.70 -1.43 5.37
C PHE A 222 -5.36 -0.67 5.41
N SER A 223 -4.58 -0.89 6.47
CA SER A 223 -3.34 -0.18 6.73
C SER A 223 -2.21 -1.13 7.16
N MET A 224 -1.36 -0.72 8.08
CA MET A 224 -0.10 -1.40 8.41
C MET A 224 -0.30 -2.79 9.01
N GLY A 225 -1.38 -3.06 9.73
CA GLY A 225 -1.69 -4.41 10.24
C GLY A 225 -1.89 -5.45 9.13
N VAL A 226 -2.33 -5.01 7.95
CA VAL A 226 -2.38 -5.83 6.72
C VAL A 226 -1.04 -5.80 6.01
N ASN A 227 -0.49 -4.60 5.75
CA ASN A 227 0.66 -4.41 4.87
C ASN A 227 1.97 -4.93 5.45
N GLN A 228 2.24 -4.70 6.74
CA GLN A 228 3.50 -5.07 7.40
C GLN A 228 3.47 -6.52 7.91
N SER A 229 3.28 -7.44 7.00
CA SER A 229 3.16 -8.88 7.27
C SER A 229 3.86 -9.68 6.17
N SER A 230 4.42 -10.84 6.50
CA SER A 230 4.94 -11.80 5.53
C SER A 230 3.86 -12.32 4.57
N GLN A 231 2.59 -12.20 4.94
CA GLN A 231 1.42 -12.52 4.13
C GLN A 231 0.68 -11.28 3.62
N GLY A 232 1.28 -10.09 3.70
CA GLY A 232 0.61 -8.82 3.43
C GLY A 232 -0.04 -8.74 2.05
N VAL A 233 0.61 -9.27 1.01
CA VAL A 233 0.05 -9.33 -0.35
C VAL A 233 -1.22 -10.19 -0.39
N ASN A 234 -1.19 -11.38 0.23
CA ASN A 234 -2.34 -12.27 0.27
C ASN A 234 -3.49 -11.68 1.09
N LYS A 235 -3.18 -10.97 2.20
CA LYS A 235 -4.19 -10.25 2.99
C LYS A 235 -4.88 -9.17 2.17
N ALA A 236 -4.11 -8.33 1.45
CA ALA A 236 -4.66 -7.31 0.57
C ALA A 236 -5.53 -7.92 -0.53
N ASN A 237 -5.05 -8.99 -1.19
CA ASN A 237 -5.82 -9.66 -2.23
C ASN A 237 -7.11 -10.31 -1.69
N SER A 238 -7.10 -10.93 -0.51
CA SER A 238 -8.32 -11.52 0.07
C SER A 238 -9.40 -10.45 0.35
N ILE A 239 -9.01 -9.24 0.76
CA ILE A 239 -9.91 -8.09 0.91
C ILE A 239 -10.45 -7.68 -0.47
N ILE A 240 -9.56 -7.46 -1.44
CA ILE A 240 -9.92 -7.04 -2.80
C ILE A 240 -10.86 -8.04 -3.46
N ASN A 241 -10.61 -9.34 -3.30
CA ASN A 241 -11.43 -10.40 -3.88
C ASN A 241 -12.90 -10.34 -3.40
N CYS A 242 -13.16 -9.97 -2.14
CA CYS A 242 -14.52 -9.79 -1.64
C CYS A 242 -15.25 -8.64 -2.37
N HIS A 243 -14.54 -7.55 -2.66
CA HIS A 243 -15.08 -6.42 -3.41
C HIS A 243 -15.30 -6.76 -4.88
N LEU A 244 -14.38 -7.48 -5.52
CA LEU A 244 -14.52 -7.94 -6.90
C LEU A 244 -15.69 -8.92 -7.04
N LEU A 245 -15.83 -9.88 -6.13
CA LEU A 245 -16.93 -10.84 -6.14
C LEU A 245 -18.30 -10.16 -6.10
N THR A 246 -18.44 -9.10 -5.35
CA THR A 246 -19.70 -8.40 -5.08
C THR A 246 -19.92 -7.17 -5.95
N GLY A 247 -19.00 -6.86 -6.87
CA GLY A 247 -19.06 -5.63 -7.68
C GLY A 247 -19.05 -4.34 -6.87
N LYS A 248 -18.53 -4.38 -5.62
CA LYS A 248 -18.43 -3.22 -4.72
C LYS A 248 -17.10 -2.46 -4.95
N ILE A 249 -16.90 -2.09 -6.20
CA ILE A 249 -15.71 -1.36 -6.68
C ILE A 249 -16.10 -0.49 -7.86
N GLY A 250 -15.42 0.66 -8.03
CA GLY A 250 -15.71 1.60 -9.11
C GLY A 250 -17.08 2.30 -8.99
N LYS A 251 -17.67 2.28 -7.80
CA LYS A 251 -18.93 2.93 -7.45
C LYS A 251 -18.71 3.87 -6.28
N LEU A 252 -19.43 4.97 -6.26
CA LEU A 252 -19.35 5.97 -5.17
C LEU A 252 -19.66 5.32 -3.82
N GLY A 253 -18.73 5.43 -2.87
CA GLY A 253 -18.84 4.87 -1.53
C GLY A 253 -18.54 3.36 -1.43
N ALA A 254 -17.99 2.72 -2.47
CA ALA A 254 -17.73 1.27 -2.49
C ALA A 254 -16.39 0.93 -3.11
N ALA A 255 -15.42 0.53 -2.29
CA ALA A 255 -14.09 0.10 -2.74
C ALA A 255 -13.25 -0.55 -1.62
N PRO A 256 -12.25 -1.38 -1.97
CA PRO A 256 -11.10 -1.61 -1.11
C PRO A 256 -10.19 -0.38 -1.11
N PHE A 257 -9.74 0.07 0.06
CA PHE A 257 -8.96 1.29 0.21
C PHE A 257 -7.66 1.03 0.99
N SER A 258 -6.52 1.08 0.31
CA SER A 258 -5.22 1.01 0.98
C SER A 258 -4.83 2.37 1.54
N MET A 259 -4.66 2.45 2.86
CA MET A 259 -4.26 3.66 3.57
C MET A 259 -2.83 3.53 4.07
N THR A 260 -1.92 4.34 3.53
CA THR A 260 -0.55 4.43 4.04
C THR A 260 -0.46 5.32 5.27
N GLY A 261 0.54 5.05 6.14
CA GLY A 261 0.84 5.92 7.28
C GLY A 261 1.59 7.19 6.90
N GLN A 262 2.28 7.20 5.77
CA GLN A 262 3.04 8.34 5.29
C GLN A 262 2.16 9.24 4.40
N PRO A 263 2.27 10.59 4.54
CA PRO A 263 1.34 11.50 3.89
C PRO A 263 1.47 11.54 2.37
N ASN A 264 2.62 11.20 1.80
CA ASN A 264 2.87 11.29 0.35
C ASN A 264 3.64 10.09 -0.24
N ALA A 265 3.44 8.90 0.29
CA ALA A 265 4.04 7.69 -0.30
C ALA A 265 3.52 7.44 -1.72
N MET A 266 2.27 7.81 -2.03
CA MET A 266 1.71 7.69 -3.37
C MET A 266 2.39 8.65 -4.34
N GLY A 267 2.53 9.94 -4.03
CA GLY A 267 3.25 10.90 -4.87
C GLY A 267 4.67 10.47 -5.18
N GLY A 268 5.36 9.85 -4.20
CA GLY A 268 6.69 9.25 -4.45
C GLY A 268 6.65 8.14 -5.49
N ARG A 269 5.62 7.31 -5.50
CA ARG A 269 5.45 6.24 -6.51
C ARG A 269 5.09 6.80 -7.89
N GLU A 270 4.22 7.81 -7.93
CA GLU A 270 3.83 8.49 -9.18
C GLU A 270 5.05 9.02 -9.96
N VAL A 271 6.05 9.55 -9.26
CA VAL A 271 7.27 10.07 -9.89
C VAL A 271 8.42 9.05 -9.93
N GLY A 272 8.17 7.79 -9.59
CA GLY A 272 9.15 6.70 -9.72
C GLY A 272 10.19 6.66 -8.60
N GLY A 273 9.86 7.11 -7.39
CA GLY A 273 10.78 7.22 -6.25
C GLY A 273 11.21 5.90 -5.59
N LEU A 274 10.98 4.73 -6.22
CA LEU A 274 11.42 3.42 -5.75
C LEU A 274 12.51 2.83 -6.64
N ALA A 275 13.33 1.95 -6.07
CA ALA A 275 14.50 1.35 -6.70
C ALA A 275 14.21 0.53 -7.98
N ASN A 276 12.97 0.14 -8.22
CA ASN A 276 12.59 -0.77 -9.29
C ASN A 276 11.56 -0.21 -10.28
N MET A 277 11.38 1.11 -10.34
CA MET A 277 10.40 1.73 -11.23
C MET A 277 10.88 3.07 -11.75
N LEU A 278 10.25 3.54 -12.82
CA LEU A 278 10.37 4.88 -13.37
C LEU A 278 9.11 5.71 -13.05
N ALA A 279 9.11 6.99 -13.42
CA ALA A 279 7.96 7.87 -13.28
C ALA A 279 6.73 7.33 -14.00
N ALA A 280 5.53 7.72 -13.56
CA ALA A 280 4.25 7.28 -14.09
C ALA A 280 4.11 5.73 -14.09
N HIS A 281 4.57 5.08 -13.02
CA HIS A 281 4.55 3.63 -12.82
C HIS A 281 5.23 2.80 -13.92
N MET A 282 6.01 3.43 -14.79
CA MET A 282 6.74 2.77 -15.87
C MET A 282 7.81 1.81 -15.32
N ASP A 283 8.01 0.71 -16.03
CA ASP A 283 8.98 -0.31 -15.66
C ASP A 283 10.41 0.11 -16.04
N LEU A 284 11.32 -0.08 -15.10
CA LEU A 284 12.70 0.34 -15.23
C LEU A 284 13.51 -0.54 -16.22
N ASP A 285 13.08 -1.78 -16.45
CA ASP A 285 13.71 -2.74 -17.37
C ASP A 285 13.10 -2.72 -18.78
N ASN A 286 12.09 -1.87 -19.04
CA ASN A 286 11.49 -1.72 -20.37
C ASN A 286 12.22 -0.62 -21.18
N PRO A 287 12.87 -0.95 -22.32
CA PRO A 287 13.61 0.02 -23.12
C PRO A 287 12.77 1.20 -23.65
N LEU A 288 11.48 0.97 -23.98
CA LEU A 288 10.60 2.05 -24.45
C LEU A 288 10.28 3.01 -23.30
N HIS A 289 10.07 2.50 -22.09
CA HIS A 289 9.84 3.33 -20.91
C HIS A 289 11.08 4.15 -20.54
N GLN A 290 12.27 3.55 -20.68
CA GLN A 290 13.54 4.24 -20.47
C GLN A 290 13.69 5.42 -21.45
N GLU A 291 13.44 5.19 -22.75
CA GLU A 291 13.54 6.21 -23.80
C GLU A 291 12.57 7.37 -23.55
N VAL A 292 11.30 7.07 -23.22
CA VAL A 292 10.28 8.08 -22.91
C VAL A 292 10.71 8.94 -21.73
N VAL A 293 11.12 8.32 -20.62
CA VAL A 293 11.49 9.06 -19.41
C VAL A 293 12.79 9.84 -19.61
N GLN A 294 13.80 9.26 -20.25
CA GLN A 294 15.06 9.92 -20.52
C GLN A 294 14.86 11.17 -21.41
N THR A 295 14.04 11.03 -22.46
CA THR A 295 13.70 12.12 -23.37
C THR A 295 12.96 13.24 -22.63
N PHE A 296 11.95 12.89 -21.85
CA PHE A 296 11.19 13.86 -21.06
C PHE A 296 12.05 14.59 -20.02
N TRP A 297 12.95 13.88 -19.36
CA TRP A 297 13.87 14.48 -18.40
C TRP A 297 15.00 15.30 -19.04
N GLY A 298 15.30 15.09 -20.33
CA GLY A 298 16.47 15.66 -20.99
C GLY A 298 17.75 15.26 -20.29
N SER A 299 17.82 14.04 -19.76
CA SER A 299 18.92 13.58 -18.92
C SER A 299 20.01 12.89 -19.74
N PRO A 300 21.31 13.00 -19.35
CA PRO A 300 22.41 12.37 -20.07
C PRO A 300 22.43 10.85 -19.94
N PHE A 301 21.78 10.32 -18.91
CA PHE A 301 21.70 8.89 -18.61
C PHE A 301 20.26 8.50 -18.29
N ILE A 302 20.03 7.20 -18.22
CA ILE A 302 18.89 6.59 -17.55
C ILE A 302 19.34 5.29 -16.89
N ALA A 303 18.92 5.06 -15.65
CA ALA A 303 19.13 3.76 -15.02
C ALA A 303 18.34 2.69 -15.75
N THR A 304 18.97 1.55 -16.05
CA THR A 304 18.40 0.46 -16.86
C THR A 304 18.15 -0.82 -16.06
N GLN A 305 18.58 -0.86 -14.79
CA GLN A 305 18.44 -2.01 -13.91
C GLN A 305 17.91 -1.55 -12.56
N ALA A 306 17.15 -2.43 -11.91
CA ALA A 306 16.66 -2.17 -10.56
C ALA A 306 17.80 -1.98 -9.57
N GLY A 307 17.69 -0.96 -8.74
CA GLY A 307 18.59 -0.70 -7.64
C GLY A 307 18.28 -1.55 -6.40
N LEU A 308 19.04 -1.30 -5.35
CA LEU A 308 18.88 -1.97 -4.07
C LEU A 308 17.62 -1.46 -3.35
N LYS A 309 16.76 -2.39 -2.91
CA LYS A 309 15.61 -2.08 -2.06
C LYS A 309 16.09 -1.76 -0.64
N ALA A 310 15.28 -1.05 0.13
CA ALA A 310 15.64 -0.48 1.43
C ALA A 310 16.51 -1.37 2.33
N VAL A 311 16.10 -2.62 2.60
CA VAL A 311 16.88 -3.53 3.46
C VAL A 311 18.23 -3.89 2.83
N ASP A 312 18.23 -4.22 1.55
CA ASP A 312 19.44 -4.61 0.82
C ASP A 312 20.37 -3.42 0.62
N LEU A 313 19.82 -2.20 0.50
CA LEU A 313 20.60 -0.97 0.44
C LEU A 313 21.39 -0.76 1.72
N PHE A 314 20.78 -0.88 2.91
CA PHE A 314 21.49 -0.76 4.19
C PHE A 314 22.49 -1.92 4.42
N ARG A 315 22.17 -3.15 4.00
CA ARG A 315 23.15 -4.25 4.01
C ARG A 315 24.35 -3.97 3.10
N ALA A 316 24.12 -3.31 1.97
CA ALA A 316 25.21 -2.92 1.08
C ALA A 316 26.06 -1.78 1.66
N VAL A 317 25.47 -0.89 2.45
CA VAL A 317 26.22 0.11 3.24
C VAL A 317 27.10 -0.59 4.28
N GLU A 318 26.53 -1.51 5.05
CA GLU A 318 27.26 -2.31 6.06
C GLU A 318 28.42 -3.09 5.42
N ALA A 319 28.18 -3.71 4.26
CA ALA A 319 29.20 -4.45 3.51
C ALA A 319 30.23 -3.55 2.80
N GLY A 320 30.13 -2.24 2.92
CA GLY A 320 31.00 -1.27 2.27
C GLY A 320 30.90 -1.25 0.74
N LYS A 321 29.81 -1.76 0.16
CA LYS A 321 29.53 -1.67 -1.29
C LYS A 321 29.03 -0.26 -1.66
N ILE A 322 28.14 0.31 -0.86
CA ILE A 322 27.74 1.71 -0.95
C ILE A 322 28.78 2.54 -0.21
N LYS A 323 29.36 3.51 -0.90
CA LYS A 323 30.44 4.40 -0.39
C LYS A 323 29.92 5.75 0.10
N ALA A 324 28.79 6.19 -0.46
CA ALA A 324 28.09 7.38 -0.01
C ALA A 324 26.58 7.18 -0.08
N ILE A 325 25.88 7.62 0.96
CA ILE A 325 24.43 7.60 1.04
C ILE A 325 23.92 8.98 1.45
N TRP A 326 22.87 9.44 0.78
CA TRP A 326 22.12 10.62 1.18
C TRP A 326 20.75 10.22 1.73
N ILE A 327 20.50 10.57 2.98
CA ILE A 327 19.25 10.28 3.69
C ILE A 327 18.45 11.58 3.79
N MET A 328 17.16 11.53 3.35
CA MET A 328 16.30 12.71 3.27
C MET A 328 15.00 12.50 4.06
N ALA A 329 14.68 13.48 4.93
CA ALA A 329 13.41 13.59 5.65
C ALA A 329 12.99 12.34 6.45
N THR A 330 13.94 11.54 6.90
CA THR A 330 13.71 10.37 7.77
C THR A 330 14.92 10.11 8.64
N ASN A 331 14.70 9.45 9.77
CA ASN A 331 15.77 8.98 10.67
C ASN A 331 15.73 7.45 10.70
N PRO A 332 16.65 6.76 10.01
CA PRO A 332 16.68 5.31 9.96
C PRO A 332 17.29 4.63 11.19
N VAL A 333 17.74 5.41 12.19
CA VAL A 333 18.38 4.94 13.42
C VAL A 333 17.45 5.07 14.60
#